data_008c494bf6a394eff05053b592b80fce
#
_entry.id   008c494bf6a394eff05053b592b80fce
#
_cell.length_a   1.000
_cell.length_b   1.000
_cell.length_c   1.000
_cell.angle_alpha   90.00
_cell.angle_beta   90.00
_cell.angle_gamma   90.00
#
_symmetry.space_group_name_H-M   'P 1'
#
loop_
_entity.id
_entity.type
_entity.pdbx_description
1 polymer ?
#
loop_
_entity_poly.entity_id
_entity_poly.type
_entity_poly.pdbx_seq_one_letter_code
_entity_poly.pdbx_strand_id
1 'polypeptide(L)'
;MKQTLATLFAKDAAPTRALTWPFFLWIAGLVLLFFPHDFDFPAIVYAAKTVLCAILMVALKPWRYVPNAPAKGAIGLGIWVGIAIYVLWALPEALPYPAVKEWYQRWLVMMPGTLPDYSASWCYAYSRHPVLAVIKLIGSAFVIAPIEECFFRGFLMRWLTQKTWQTLPFGEVSRYAFWVTVAVFAFEHDRYVGGALAGMAYGALAVRTGSLRASIVAHVVTNFLLGLHVLLLDAYGFW
;
A
#
# COMPACT_ATOMS: atom_id res chain seq x y z
N MET A 1 -23.19 -12.07 12.15
CA MET A 1 -21.90 -11.64 12.67
C MET A 1 -21.12 -12.78 13.34
N LYS A 2 -21.70 -13.59 14.25
CA LYS A 2 -21.00 -14.73 14.90
C LYS A 2 -20.50 -15.82 13.93
N GLN A 3 -21.22 -16.13 12.84
CA GLN A 3 -20.78 -17.09 11.82
C GLN A 3 -19.57 -16.61 11.02
N THR A 4 -19.40 -15.30 10.82
CA THR A 4 -18.30 -14.71 10.03
C THR A 4 -16.94 -14.85 10.73
N LEU A 5 -16.90 -14.76 12.06
CA LEU A 5 -15.66 -14.95 12.84
C LEU A 5 -15.25 -16.43 12.89
N ALA A 6 -16.21 -17.35 13.07
CA ALA A 6 -15.91 -18.79 13.10
C ALA A 6 -15.30 -19.29 11.78
N THR A 7 -15.70 -18.73 10.63
CA THR A 7 -15.14 -19.10 9.32
C THR A 7 -13.69 -18.62 9.12
N LEU A 8 -13.26 -17.55 9.80
CA LEU A 8 -11.87 -17.07 9.74
C LEU A 8 -10.87 -18.02 10.42
N PHE A 9 -11.33 -18.83 11.37
CA PHE A 9 -10.50 -19.78 12.12
C PHE A 9 -10.67 -21.25 11.66
N ALA A 10 -11.55 -21.53 10.70
CA ALA A 10 -11.72 -22.85 10.12
C ALA A 10 -10.46 -23.31 9.35
N LYS A 11 -10.25 -24.64 9.20
CA LYS A 11 -9.11 -25.20 8.44
C LYS A 11 -9.07 -24.68 6.98
N ASP A 12 -10.23 -24.41 6.38
CA ASP A 12 -10.36 -23.91 5.01
C ASP A 12 -10.09 -22.39 4.88
N ALA A 13 -9.78 -21.72 6.00
CA ALA A 13 -9.48 -20.30 6.03
C ALA A 13 -8.01 -19.95 5.73
N ALA A 14 -7.16 -20.94 5.41
CA ALA A 14 -5.73 -20.70 5.14
C ALA A 14 -5.48 -19.64 4.06
N PRO A 15 -6.17 -19.64 2.91
CA PRO A 15 -5.99 -18.59 1.90
C PRO A 15 -6.39 -17.20 2.42
N THR A 16 -7.51 -17.10 3.12
CA THR A 16 -8.00 -15.84 3.70
C THR A 16 -6.98 -15.30 4.71
N ARG A 17 -6.53 -16.12 5.66
CA ARG A 17 -5.53 -15.73 6.66
C ARG A 17 -4.23 -15.25 6.00
N ALA A 18 -3.75 -15.99 5.01
CA ALA A 18 -2.50 -15.65 4.33
C ALA A 18 -2.56 -14.29 3.61
N LEU A 19 -3.71 -13.95 3.03
CA LEU A 19 -3.89 -12.71 2.28
C LEU A 19 -4.34 -11.52 3.16
N THR A 20 -4.80 -11.76 4.40
CA THR A 20 -5.38 -10.69 5.23
C THR A 20 -4.59 -10.40 6.51
N TRP A 21 -4.06 -11.42 7.20
CA TRP A 21 -3.42 -11.21 8.50
C TRP A 21 -2.18 -10.32 8.48
N PRO A 22 -1.28 -10.38 7.46
CA PRO A 22 -0.18 -9.42 7.39
C PRO A 22 -0.66 -7.97 7.32
N PHE A 23 -1.74 -7.71 6.57
CA PHE A 23 -2.34 -6.39 6.46
C PHE A 23 -2.98 -5.93 7.79
N PHE A 24 -3.75 -6.79 8.46
CA PHE A 24 -4.33 -6.44 9.75
C PHE A 24 -3.28 -6.24 10.85
N LEU A 25 -2.18 -7.00 10.83
CA LEU A 25 -1.04 -6.76 11.72
C LEU A 25 -0.42 -5.37 11.44
N TRP A 26 -0.27 -5.02 10.16
CA TRP A 26 0.22 -3.71 9.73
C TRP A 26 -0.64 -2.58 10.26
N ILE A 27 -1.95 -2.65 10.07
CA ILE A 27 -2.92 -1.65 10.56
C ILE A 27 -2.97 -1.62 12.09
N ALA A 28 -2.98 -2.77 12.76
CA ALA A 28 -2.99 -2.84 14.22
C ALA A 28 -1.78 -2.12 14.84
N GLY A 29 -0.62 -2.14 14.18
CA GLY A 29 0.56 -1.40 14.63
C GLY A 29 0.38 0.12 14.64
N LEU A 30 -0.57 0.67 13.86
CA LEU A 30 -0.88 2.10 13.88
C LEU A 30 -1.56 2.53 15.19
N VAL A 31 -2.26 1.61 15.87
CA VAL A 31 -2.93 1.89 17.14
C VAL A 31 -1.92 2.36 18.20
N LEU A 32 -0.68 1.89 18.13
CA LEU A 32 0.38 2.31 19.06
C LEU A 32 0.69 3.80 18.94
N LEU A 33 0.43 4.43 17.79
CA LEU A 33 0.70 5.84 17.54
C LEU A 33 -0.37 6.79 18.16
N PHE A 34 -1.48 6.25 18.67
CA PHE A 34 -2.47 7.05 19.39
C PHE A 34 -2.08 7.30 20.85
N PHE A 35 -1.07 6.61 21.37
CA PHE A 35 -0.56 6.86 22.71
C PHE A 35 0.52 7.94 22.68
N PRO A 36 0.70 8.73 23.78
CA PRO A 36 1.80 9.68 23.90
C PRO A 36 3.15 8.99 23.66
N HIS A 37 3.99 9.58 22.83
CA HIS A 37 5.28 8.98 22.46
C HIS A 37 6.33 10.05 22.13
N ASP A 38 7.59 9.63 22.17
CA ASP A 38 8.72 10.42 21.73
C ASP A 38 8.78 10.56 20.23
N PHE A 39 9.54 11.53 19.73
CA PHE A 39 9.67 11.85 18.31
C PHE A 39 10.14 10.67 17.45
N ASP A 40 11.01 9.79 17.96
CA ASP A 40 11.56 8.67 17.21
C ASP A 40 10.69 7.39 17.27
N PHE A 41 9.74 7.34 18.21
CA PHE A 41 8.89 6.18 18.44
C PHE A 41 8.14 5.71 17.19
N PRO A 42 7.52 6.58 16.36
CA PRO A 42 6.85 6.14 15.13
C PRO A 42 7.77 5.41 14.14
N ALA A 43 9.03 5.85 14.02
CA ALA A 43 10.00 5.19 13.15
C ALA A 43 10.40 3.81 13.69
N ILE A 44 10.54 3.67 15.01
CA ILE A 44 10.79 2.38 15.67
C ILE A 44 9.61 1.44 15.50
N VAL A 45 8.37 1.91 15.72
CA VAL A 45 7.15 1.12 15.50
C VAL A 45 7.05 0.68 14.05
N TYR A 46 7.37 1.58 13.10
CA TYR A 46 7.40 1.23 11.68
C TYR A 46 8.37 0.09 11.41
N ALA A 47 9.61 0.17 11.92
CA ALA A 47 10.61 -0.86 11.73
C ALA A 47 10.17 -2.20 12.35
N ALA A 48 9.66 -2.18 13.58
CA ALA A 48 9.20 -3.38 14.28
C ALA A 48 8.03 -4.07 13.53
N LYS A 49 7.00 -3.31 13.15
CA LYS A 49 5.86 -3.87 12.40
C LYS A 49 6.26 -4.37 11.01
N THR A 50 7.22 -3.72 10.35
CA THR A 50 7.76 -4.20 9.06
C THR A 50 8.40 -5.57 9.20
N VAL A 51 9.25 -5.77 10.21
CA VAL A 51 9.89 -7.07 10.47
C VAL A 51 8.86 -8.14 10.80
N LEU A 52 7.91 -7.84 11.70
CA LEU A 52 6.84 -8.78 12.06
C LEU A 52 5.97 -9.17 10.87
N CYS A 53 5.61 -8.21 10.02
CA CYS A 53 4.86 -8.45 8.80
C CYS A 53 5.67 -9.29 7.79
N ALA A 54 6.97 -9.05 7.63
CA ALA A 54 7.84 -9.86 6.78
C ALA A 54 7.91 -11.32 7.26
N ILE A 55 8.07 -11.54 8.56
CA ILE A 55 8.03 -12.88 9.17
C ILE A 55 6.69 -13.56 8.89
N LEU A 56 5.58 -12.84 9.08
CA LEU A 56 4.24 -13.38 8.86
C LEU A 56 3.99 -13.71 7.37
N MET A 57 4.48 -12.87 6.44
CA MET A 57 4.44 -13.14 5.00
C MET A 57 5.20 -14.43 4.63
N VAL A 58 6.39 -14.63 5.20
CA VAL A 58 7.18 -15.85 4.98
C VAL A 58 6.51 -17.08 5.59
N ALA A 59 5.91 -16.95 6.78
CA ALA A 59 5.22 -18.05 7.46
C ALA A 59 3.94 -18.47 6.71
N LEU A 60 3.12 -17.50 6.30
CA LEU A 60 1.81 -17.77 5.68
C LEU A 60 1.88 -18.00 4.16
N LYS A 61 2.95 -17.55 3.49
CA LYS A 61 3.22 -17.76 2.06
C LYS A 61 2.03 -17.38 1.16
N PRO A 62 1.51 -16.14 1.20
CA PRO A 62 0.31 -15.73 0.47
C PRO A 62 0.40 -15.97 -1.03
N TRP A 63 1.59 -15.94 -1.61
CA TRP A 63 1.83 -16.23 -3.03
C TRP A 63 1.41 -17.62 -3.49
N ARG A 64 1.20 -18.57 -2.56
CA ARG A 64 0.69 -19.91 -2.87
C ARG A 64 -0.79 -19.93 -3.23
N TYR A 65 -1.52 -18.92 -2.80
CA TYR A 65 -2.98 -18.83 -2.94
C TYR A 65 -3.43 -17.90 -4.06
N VAL A 66 -2.49 -17.41 -4.86
CA VAL A 66 -2.78 -16.52 -5.98
C VAL A 66 -2.36 -17.20 -7.29
N PRO A 67 -3.23 -17.19 -8.32
CA PRO A 67 -2.90 -17.76 -9.62
C PRO A 67 -1.62 -17.17 -10.20
N ASN A 68 -0.81 -18.03 -10.79
CA ASN A 68 0.59 -17.77 -11.09
C ASN A 68 0.91 -17.65 -12.58
N ALA A 69 -0.10 -17.47 -13.43
CA ALA A 69 0.06 -17.39 -14.88
C ALA A 69 -0.15 -15.95 -15.38
N PRO A 70 0.85 -15.05 -15.22
CA PRO A 70 0.72 -13.71 -15.76
C PRO A 70 0.70 -13.75 -17.29
N ALA A 71 -0.12 -12.91 -17.90
CA ALA A 71 -0.07 -12.69 -19.34
C ALA A 71 1.36 -12.27 -19.75
N LYS A 72 1.77 -12.64 -20.97
CA LYS A 72 3.08 -12.25 -21.50
C LYS A 72 3.25 -10.73 -21.43
N GLY A 73 4.36 -10.26 -20.89
CA GLY A 73 4.65 -8.83 -20.72
C GLY A 73 4.00 -8.17 -19.50
N ALA A 74 3.19 -8.87 -18.70
CA ALA A 74 2.49 -8.29 -17.54
C ALA A 74 3.45 -7.66 -16.52
N ILE A 75 4.61 -8.26 -16.28
CA ILE A 75 5.62 -7.72 -15.36
C ILE A 75 6.22 -6.42 -15.91
N GLY A 76 6.59 -6.39 -17.20
CA GLY A 76 7.09 -5.18 -17.85
C GLY A 76 6.07 -4.04 -17.81
N LEU A 77 4.78 -4.34 -18.07
CA LEU A 77 3.71 -3.37 -17.91
C LEU A 77 3.60 -2.88 -16.46
N GLY A 78 3.76 -3.77 -15.48
CA GLY A 78 3.81 -3.42 -14.06
C GLY A 78 4.90 -2.41 -13.74
N ILE A 79 6.11 -2.58 -14.27
CA ILE A 79 7.22 -1.63 -14.09
C ILE A 79 6.83 -0.25 -14.62
N TRP A 80 6.31 -0.17 -15.85
CA TRP A 80 5.92 1.11 -16.44
C TRP A 80 4.77 1.80 -15.71
N VAL A 81 3.76 1.04 -15.26
CA VAL A 81 2.68 1.55 -14.42
C VAL A 81 3.24 2.08 -13.11
N GLY A 82 4.16 1.36 -12.47
CA GLY A 82 4.81 1.80 -11.23
C GLY A 82 5.57 3.12 -11.39
N ILE A 83 6.34 3.26 -12.47
CA ILE A 83 7.05 4.52 -12.80
C ILE A 83 6.05 5.66 -13.03
N ALA A 84 5.00 5.41 -13.81
CA ALA A 84 3.98 6.43 -14.10
C ALA A 84 3.27 6.91 -12.82
N ILE A 85 2.91 5.99 -11.93
CA ILE A 85 2.27 6.35 -10.65
C ILE A 85 3.25 7.10 -9.74
N TYR A 86 4.52 6.72 -9.66
CA TYR A 86 5.53 7.49 -8.93
C TYR A 86 5.60 8.94 -9.44
N VAL A 87 5.66 9.14 -10.76
CA VAL A 87 5.68 10.49 -11.35
C VAL A 87 4.42 11.27 -11.00
N LEU A 88 3.24 10.68 -11.17
CA LEU A 88 1.96 11.32 -10.81
C LEU A 88 1.85 11.66 -9.32
N TRP A 89 2.45 10.84 -8.46
CA TRP A 89 2.44 11.06 -7.01
C TRP A 89 3.36 12.21 -6.59
N ALA A 90 4.58 12.25 -7.12
CA ALA A 90 5.60 13.23 -6.74
C ALA A 90 5.47 14.57 -7.48
N LEU A 91 4.98 14.55 -8.72
CA LEU A 91 4.97 15.70 -9.62
C LEU A 91 4.32 16.97 -9.04
N PRO A 92 3.14 16.92 -8.38
CA PRO A 92 2.48 18.13 -7.89
C PRO A 92 3.31 18.93 -6.88
N GLU A 93 4.13 18.23 -6.10
CA GLU A 93 4.99 18.86 -5.08
C GLU A 93 6.40 19.16 -5.59
N ALA A 94 6.81 18.54 -6.70
CA ALA A 94 8.09 18.77 -7.35
C ALA A 94 8.09 19.94 -8.35
N LEU A 95 6.90 20.42 -8.75
CA LEU A 95 6.79 21.54 -9.68
C LEU A 95 7.33 22.85 -9.08
N PRO A 96 8.03 23.68 -9.86
CA PRO A 96 8.60 24.96 -9.41
C PRO A 96 7.55 26.09 -9.31
N TYR A 97 6.31 25.75 -8.95
CA TYR A 97 5.18 26.67 -8.85
C TYR A 97 4.60 26.63 -7.43
N PRO A 98 5.05 27.52 -6.50
CA PRO A 98 4.62 27.49 -5.11
C PRO A 98 3.10 27.51 -4.91
N ALA A 99 2.39 28.31 -5.72
CA ALA A 99 0.94 28.41 -5.63
C ALA A 99 0.23 27.07 -6.00
N VAL A 100 0.75 26.35 -7.00
CA VAL A 100 0.23 25.03 -7.39
C VAL A 100 0.49 24.01 -6.30
N LYS A 101 1.70 24.00 -5.75
CA LYS A 101 2.08 23.12 -4.63
C LYS A 101 1.21 23.39 -3.41
N GLU A 102 1.05 24.65 -3.00
CA GLU A 102 0.21 25.04 -1.87
C GLU A 102 -1.24 24.63 -2.08
N TRP A 103 -1.80 24.92 -3.27
CA TRP A 103 -3.17 24.50 -3.61
C TRP A 103 -3.34 22.99 -3.51
N TYR A 104 -2.40 22.20 -4.09
CA TYR A 104 -2.41 20.76 -4.03
C TYR A 104 -2.36 20.24 -2.59
N GLN A 105 -1.42 20.74 -1.78
CA GLN A 105 -1.25 20.34 -0.40
C GLN A 105 -2.47 20.69 0.45
N ARG A 106 -3.06 21.86 0.22
CA ARG A 106 -4.24 22.33 0.95
C ARG A 106 -5.49 21.51 0.68
N TRP A 107 -5.69 21.05 -0.55
CA TRP A 107 -6.95 20.46 -0.97
C TRP A 107 -6.90 18.97 -1.27
N LEU A 108 -5.73 18.43 -1.59
CA LEU A 108 -5.57 17.06 -2.07
C LEU A 108 -4.63 16.19 -1.21
N VAL A 109 -4.18 16.73 -0.07
CA VAL A 109 -3.34 16.02 0.91
C VAL A 109 -3.95 16.16 2.30
N MET A 110 -4.04 15.08 3.05
CA MET A 110 -4.58 15.04 4.42
C MET A 110 -6.01 15.62 4.51
N MET A 111 -6.24 16.53 5.44
CA MET A 111 -7.55 17.17 5.67
C MET A 111 -7.75 18.35 4.71
N PRO A 112 -8.74 18.31 3.80
CA PRO A 112 -9.00 19.41 2.88
C PRO A 112 -9.20 20.75 3.62
N GLY A 113 -8.59 21.81 3.08
CA GLY A 113 -8.64 23.16 3.65
C GLY A 113 -7.49 23.50 4.61
N THR A 114 -6.66 22.52 4.99
CA THR A 114 -5.49 22.72 5.85
C THR A 114 -4.19 22.46 5.07
N LEU A 115 -3.11 23.15 5.47
CA LEU A 115 -1.78 22.81 4.98
C LEU A 115 -1.16 21.77 5.92
N PRO A 116 -0.51 20.72 5.37
CA PRO A 116 0.24 19.79 6.21
C PRO A 116 1.38 20.50 6.93
N ASP A 117 1.48 20.31 8.24
CA ASP A 117 2.64 20.75 9.01
C ASP A 117 3.66 19.61 9.11
N TYR A 118 4.69 19.68 8.29
CA TYR A 118 5.77 18.72 8.33
C TYR A 118 6.90 19.09 9.29
N SER A 119 6.92 20.32 9.85
CA SER A 119 8.04 20.84 10.66
C SER A 119 8.22 20.11 11.98
N ALA A 120 7.12 19.71 12.62
CA ALA A 120 7.11 18.91 13.85
C ALA A 120 6.88 17.42 13.58
N SER A 121 6.94 17.01 12.32
CA SER A 121 6.53 15.68 11.90
C SER A 121 7.59 14.63 12.26
N TRP A 122 7.13 13.51 12.78
CA TRP A 122 7.92 12.30 13.01
C TRP A 122 8.61 11.77 11.73
N CYS A 123 8.16 12.18 10.53
CA CYS A 123 8.81 11.79 9.28
C CYS A 123 10.27 12.27 9.21
N TYR A 124 10.62 13.37 9.88
CA TYR A 124 12.00 13.83 10.00
C TYR A 124 12.87 12.99 10.98
N ALA A 125 12.30 12.10 11.76
CA ALA A 125 13.09 11.14 12.55
C ALA A 125 14.01 10.31 11.65
N TYR A 126 13.58 10.01 10.44
CA TYR A 126 14.37 9.23 9.48
C TYR A 126 15.63 9.96 8.98
N SER A 127 15.64 11.30 8.93
CA SER A 127 16.83 12.07 8.56
C SER A 127 17.97 11.92 9.59
N ARG A 128 17.61 11.66 10.86
CA ARG A 128 18.55 11.47 11.98
C ARG A 128 18.98 10.01 12.14
N HIS A 129 18.22 9.07 11.60
CA HIS A 129 18.41 7.64 11.77
C HIS A 129 18.53 6.91 10.42
N PRO A 130 19.68 6.94 9.75
CA PRO A 130 19.86 6.36 8.40
C PRO A 130 19.46 4.88 8.33
N VAL A 131 19.69 4.11 9.38
CA VAL A 131 19.27 2.69 9.42
C VAL A 131 17.76 2.56 9.38
N LEU A 132 17.03 3.39 10.14
CA LEU A 132 15.56 3.39 10.11
C LEU A 132 15.03 3.88 8.76
N ALA A 133 15.71 4.84 8.13
CA ALA A 133 15.37 5.31 6.79
C ALA A 133 15.51 4.20 5.72
N VAL A 134 16.60 3.42 5.79
CA VAL A 134 16.77 2.25 4.90
C VAL A 134 15.71 1.19 5.18
N ILE A 135 15.38 0.92 6.45
CA ILE A 135 14.28 -0.01 6.81
C ILE A 135 12.94 0.52 6.27
N LYS A 136 12.70 1.84 6.33
CA LYS A 136 11.49 2.46 5.77
C LYS A 136 11.41 2.27 4.25
N LEU A 137 12.50 2.54 3.52
CA LEU A 137 12.58 2.34 2.07
C LEU A 137 12.31 0.87 1.69
N ILE A 138 13.08 -0.06 2.27
CA ILE A 138 12.96 -1.49 1.95
C ILE A 138 11.61 -2.04 2.42
N GLY A 139 11.17 -1.64 3.62
CA GLY A 139 9.90 -2.06 4.20
C GLY A 139 8.69 -1.62 3.36
N SER A 140 8.62 -0.34 2.99
CA SER A 140 7.51 0.17 2.19
C SER A 140 7.43 -0.49 0.80
N ALA A 141 8.58 -0.69 0.15
CA ALA A 141 8.62 -1.26 -1.19
C ALA A 141 8.43 -2.79 -1.20
N PHE A 142 9.18 -3.53 -0.38
CA PHE A 142 9.28 -4.99 -0.52
C PHE A 142 8.49 -5.79 0.53
N VAL A 143 7.92 -5.11 1.54
CA VAL A 143 7.07 -5.77 2.55
C VAL A 143 5.64 -5.24 2.47
N ILE A 144 5.46 -3.92 2.58
CA ILE A 144 4.12 -3.34 2.69
C ILE A 144 3.38 -3.35 1.36
N ALA A 145 4.00 -2.91 0.26
CA ALA A 145 3.36 -2.96 -1.05
C ALA A 145 2.87 -4.38 -1.43
N PRO A 146 3.65 -5.47 -1.27
CA PRO A 146 3.13 -6.82 -1.45
C PRO A 146 1.98 -7.20 -0.52
N ILE A 147 2.00 -6.78 0.75
CA ILE A 147 0.94 -7.03 1.73
C ILE A 147 -0.37 -6.37 1.28
N GLU A 148 -0.30 -5.11 0.91
CA GLU A 148 -1.45 -4.35 0.44
C GLU A 148 -2.03 -4.95 -0.84
N GLU A 149 -1.21 -5.32 -1.81
CA GLU A 149 -1.70 -5.97 -3.03
C GLU A 149 -2.34 -7.34 -2.75
N CYS A 150 -1.75 -8.14 -1.84
CA CYS A 150 -2.35 -9.40 -1.40
C CYS A 150 -3.72 -9.17 -0.75
N PHE A 151 -3.85 -8.14 0.09
CA PHE A 151 -5.11 -7.81 0.74
C PHE A 151 -6.12 -7.21 -0.25
N PHE A 152 -5.77 -6.13 -0.95
CA PHE A 152 -6.71 -5.39 -1.78
C PHE A 152 -7.11 -6.16 -3.05
N ARG A 153 -6.15 -6.65 -3.82
CA ARG A 153 -6.38 -7.32 -5.12
C ARG A 153 -6.50 -8.82 -4.99
N GLY A 154 -5.72 -9.40 -4.07
CA GLY A 154 -5.77 -10.85 -3.81
C GLY A 154 -7.04 -11.27 -3.07
N PHE A 155 -7.49 -10.48 -2.10
CA PHE A 155 -8.63 -10.83 -1.24
C PHE A 155 -9.83 -9.88 -1.41
N LEU A 156 -9.73 -8.60 -0.97
CA LEU A 156 -10.88 -7.71 -0.79
C LEU A 156 -11.72 -7.53 -2.05
N MET A 157 -11.08 -7.18 -3.16
CA MET A 157 -11.74 -6.94 -4.45
C MET A 157 -12.47 -8.19 -4.96
N ARG A 158 -11.89 -9.38 -4.75
CA ARG A 158 -12.47 -10.66 -5.12
C ARG A 158 -13.61 -11.05 -4.16
N TRP A 159 -13.43 -10.86 -2.85
CA TRP A 159 -14.44 -11.14 -1.84
C TRP A 159 -15.69 -10.25 -1.93
N LEU A 160 -15.51 -8.98 -2.30
CA LEU A 160 -16.62 -8.07 -2.59
C LEU A 160 -17.38 -8.48 -3.87
N THR A 161 -16.69 -9.11 -4.81
CA THR A 161 -17.33 -9.62 -6.03
C THR A 161 -18.12 -10.89 -5.75
N GLN A 162 -17.52 -11.84 -5.03
CA GLN A 162 -18.13 -13.14 -4.71
C GLN A 162 -17.62 -13.66 -3.37
N LYS A 163 -18.53 -14.14 -2.50
CA LYS A 163 -18.14 -14.63 -1.17
C LYS A 163 -17.26 -15.90 -1.21
N THR A 164 -17.46 -16.74 -2.21
CA THR A 164 -16.58 -17.89 -2.51
C THR A 164 -15.42 -17.47 -3.43
N TRP A 165 -14.75 -16.39 -3.08
CA TRP A 165 -13.75 -15.71 -3.90
C TRP A 165 -12.57 -16.59 -4.35
N GLN A 166 -12.32 -17.71 -3.64
CA GLN A 166 -11.24 -18.65 -3.98
C GLN A 166 -11.47 -19.33 -5.33
N THR A 167 -12.74 -19.51 -5.73
CA THR A 167 -13.13 -20.13 -7.00
C THR A 167 -13.25 -19.10 -8.14
N LEU A 168 -13.23 -17.80 -7.82
CA LEU A 168 -13.32 -16.74 -8.82
C LEU A 168 -12.01 -16.65 -9.62
N PRO A 169 -12.04 -16.71 -10.97
CA PRO A 169 -10.85 -16.47 -11.78
C PRO A 169 -10.21 -15.11 -11.45
N PHE A 170 -8.87 -15.06 -11.45
CA PHE A 170 -8.19 -13.81 -11.16
C PHE A 170 -8.38 -12.82 -12.32
N GLY A 171 -8.81 -11.60 -11.99
CA GLY A 171 -9.17 -10.59 -12.98
C GLY A 171 -10.67 -10.45 -13.24
N GLU A 172 -11.48 -11.43 -12.85
CA GLU A 172 -12.93 -11.32 -12.89
C GLU A 172 -13.45 -10.64 -11.64
N VAL A 173 -13.78 -9.34 -11.75
CA VAL A 173 -14.27 -8.55 -10.62
C VAL A 173 -15.45 -7.68 -11.03
N SER A 174 -16.38 -7.46 -10.11
CA SER A 174 -17.51 -6.55 -10.33
C SER A 174 -17.04 -5.08 -10.30
N ARG A 175 -17.74 -4.22 -11.05
CA ARG A 175 -17.46 -2.77 -11.03
C ARG A 175 -17.58 -2.19 -9.62
N TYR A 176 -18.57 -2.65 -8.84
CA TYR A 176 -18.73 -2.27 -7.45
C TYR A 176 -17.50 -2.61 -6.61
N ALA A 177 -17.04 -3.86 -6.68
CA ALA A 177 -15.85 -4.31 -5.93
C ALA A 177 -14.61 -3.51 -6.31
N PHE A 178 -14.42 -3.23 -7.60
CA PHE A 178 -13.31 -2.42 -8.10
C PHE A 178 -13.31 -1.03 -7.45
N TRP A 179 -14.42 -0.28 -7.56
CA TRP A 179 -14.47 1.09 -7.07
C TRP A 179 -14.45 1.21 -5.54
N VAL A 180 -15.08 0.28 -4.82
CA VAL A 180 -14.99 0.23 -3.36
C VAL A 180 -13.54 -0.03 -2.92
N THR A 181 -12.85 -0.95 -3.59
CA THR A 181 -11.44 -1.22 -3.29
C THR A 181 -10.55 0.00 -3.59
N VAL A 182 -10.78 0.72 -4.68
CA VAL A 182 -10.08 1.98 -4.99
C VAL A 182 -10.33 3.02 -3.90
N ALA A 183 -11.57 3.20 -3.46
CA ALA A 183 -11.91 4.16 -2.41
C ALA A 183 -11.22 3.83 -1.08
N VAL A 184 -11.31 2.56 -0.63
CA VAL A 184 -10.66 2.14 0.63
C VAL A 184 -9.14 2.33 0.55
N PHE A 185 -8.52 1.95 -0.57
CA PHE A 185 -7.08 2.14 -0.80
C PHE A 185 -6.69 3.63 -0.79
N ALA A 186 -7.52 4.50 -1.37
CA ALA A 186 -7.29 5.94 -1.36
C ALA A 186 -7.29 6.52 0.05
N PHE A 187 -8.29 6.12 0.88
CA PHE A 187 -8.41 6.61 2.25
C PHE A 187 -7.32 6.12 3.22
N GLU A 188 -6.55 5.11 2.83
CA GLU A 188 -5.41 4.63 3.60
C GLU A 188 -4.17 5.54 3.44
N HIS A 189 -4.20 6.47 2.49
CA HIS A 189 -3.07 7.32 2.14
C HIS A 189 -3.37 8.80 2.44
N ASP A 190 -2.36 9.51 2.96
CA ASP A 190 -2.45 10.95 3.21
C ASP A 190 -2.75 11.74 1.93
N ARG A 191 -2.15 11.31 0.82
CA ARG A 191 -2.39 11.85 -0.52
C ARG A 191 -3.48 11.03 -1.20
N TYR A 192 -4.73 11.21 -0.73
CA TYR A 192 -5.86 10.37 -1.14
C TYR A 192 -6.15 10.39 -2.66
N VAL A 193 -5.85 11.50 -3.36
CA VAL A 193 -5.97 11.54 -4.83
C VAL A 193 -4.89 10.68 -5.47
N GLY A 194 -3.64 10.77 -5.00
CA GLY A 194 -2.55 9.89 -5.41
C GLY A 194 -2.89 8.42 -5.13
N GLY A 195 -3.42 8.14 -3.93
CA GLY A 195 -3.91 6.82 -3.54
C GLY A 195 -5.03 6.30 -4.46
N ALA A 196 -5.97 7.16 -4.84
CA ALA A 196 -7.03 6.79 -5.79
C ALA A 196 -6.48 6.44 -7.18
N LEU A 197 -5.55 7.25 -7.71
CA LEU A 197 -4.90 7.01 -9.00
C LEU A 197 -4.09 5.70 -8.98
N ALA A 198 -3.32 5.46 -7.91
CA ALA A 198 -2.58 4.23 -7.70
C ALA A 198 -3.54 3.03 -7.56
N GLY A 199 -4.59 3.18 -6.75
CA GLY A 199 -5.63 2.18 -6.56
C GLY A 199 -6.29 1.74 -7.86
N MET A 200 -6.65 2.71 -8.72
CA MET A 200 -7.20 2.46 -10.06
C MET A 200 -6.18 1.76 -10.97
N ALA A 201 -4.96 2.25 -11.02
CA ALA A 201 -3.93 1.72 -11.91
C ALA A 201 -3.55 0.28 -11.55
N TYR A 202 -3.28 0.00 -10.27
CA TYR A 202 -2.94 -1.37 -9.83
C TYR A 202 -4.13 -2.32 -9.94
N GLY A 203 -5.35 -1.85 -9.61
CA GLY A 203 -6.57 -2.62 -9.80
C GLY A 203 -6.82 -2.96 -11.28
N ALA A 204 -6.72 -1.98 -12.17
CA ALA A 204 -6.87 -2.18 -13.61
C ALA A 204 -5.78 -3.10 -14.19
N LEU A 205 -4.55 -2.99 -13.70
CA LEU A 205 -3.45 -3.87 -14.07
C LEU A 205 -3.73 -5.32 -13.67
N ALA A 206 -4.19 -5.56 -12.43
CA ALA A 206 -4.58 -6.88 -11.96
C ALA A 206 -5.69 -7.49 -12.81
N VAL A 207 -6.74 -6.71 -13.10
CA VAL A 207 -7.89 -7.15 -13.92
C VAL A 207 -7.46 -7.48 -15.36
N ARG A 208 -6.72 -6.57 -16.00
CA ARG A 208 -6.34 -6.74 -17.43
C ARG A 208 -5.33 -7.84 -17.66
N THR A 209 -4.42 -8.05 -16.72
CA THR A 209 -3.35 -9.05 -16.88
C THR A 209 -3.67 -10.39 -16.25
N GLY A 210 -4.74 -10.48 -15.43
CA GLY A 210 -5.01 -11.67 -14.63
C GLY A 210 -3.89 -11.98 -13.64
N SER A 211 -3.09 -10.98 -13.22
CA SER A 211 -1.86 -11.18 -12.48
C SER A 211 -1.73 -10.25 -11.27
N LEU A 212 -1.80 -10.82 -10.07
CA LEU A 212 -1.45 -10.10 -8.84
C LEU A 212 0.02 -9.67 -8.83
N ARG A 213 0.91 -10.47 -9.42
CA ARG A 213 2.35 -10.14 -9.47
C ARG A 213 2.63 -8.86 -10.23
N ALA A 214 1.87 -8.57 -11.30
CA ALA A 214 2.01 -7.32 -12.06
C ALA A 214 1.67 -6.12 -11.18
N SER A 215 0.57 -6.18 -10.40
CA SER A 215 0.21 -5.13 -9.43
C SER A 215 1.26 -4.99 -8.33
N ILE A 216 1.74 -6.10 -7.76
CA ILE A 216 2.82 -6.07 -6.75
C ILE A 216 4.05 -5.38 -7.31
N VAL A 217 4.48 -5.73 -8.54
CA VAL A 217 5.66 -5.10 -9.16
C VAL A 217 5.42 -3.61 -9.38
N ALA A 218 4.25 -3.21 -9.85
CA ALA A 218 3.92 -1.79 -10.03
C ALA A 218 4.01 -1.03 -8.70
N HIS A 219 3.41 -1.54 -7.66
CA HIS A 219 3.41 -0.92 -6.34
C HIS A 219 4.82 -0.90 -5.71
N VAL A 220 5.57 -1.99 -5.81
CA VAL A 220 6.99 -2.06 -5.39
C VAL A 220 7.82 -0.99 -6.08
N VAL A 221 7.70 -0.85 -7.40
CA VAL A 221 8.43 0.17 -8.18
C VAL A 221 8.04 1.57 -7.74
N THR A 222 6.75 1.85 -7.56
CA THR A 222 6.28 3.16 -7.08
C THR A 222 6.89 3.50 -5.72
N ASN A 223 6.75 2.62 -4.73
CA ASN A 223 7.23 2.86 -3.37
C ASN A 223 8.75 2.92 -3.28
N PHE A 224 9.45 2.11 -4.08
CA PHE A 224 10.91 2.16 -4.13
C PHE A 224 11.42 3.48 -4.70
N LEU A 225 10.85 3.93 -5.83
CA LEU A 225 11.23 5.22 -6.44
C LEU A 225 10.84 6.39 -5.55
N LEU A 226 9.68 6.35 -4.89
CA LEU A 226 9.27 7.38 -3.94
C LEU A 226 10.21 7.42 -2.73
N GLY A 227 10.59 6.26 -2.19
CA GLY A 227 11.54 6.21 -1.09
C GLY A 227 12.95 6.71 -1.47
N LEU A 228 13.41 6.42 -2.70
CA LEU A 228 14.65 7.01 -3.23
C LEU A 228 14.50 8.53 -3.39
N HIS A 229 13.38 9.03 -3.89
CA HIS A 229 13.08 10.46 -3.98
C HIS A 229 13.20 11.14 -2.62
N VAL A 230 12.60 10.53 -1.57
CA VAL A 230 12.70 11.04 -0.20
C VAL A 230 14.14 11.14 0.26
N LEU A 231 14.93 10.07 0.09
CA LEU A 231 16.31 10.02 0.60
C LEU A 231 17.30 10.88 -0.19
N LEU A 232 17.09 11.04 -1.50
CA LEU A 232 18.01 11.80 -2.36
C LEU A 232 17.71 13.30 -2.37
N LEU A 233 16.46 13.69 -2.06
CA LEU A 233 16.01 15.08 -2.14
C LEU A 233 15.55 15.64 -0.77
N ASP A 234 15.81 14.91 0.32
CA ASP A 234 15.38 15.26 1.68
C ASP A 234 13.86 15.55 1.79
N ALA A 235 13.06 14.88 0.93
CA ALA A 235 11.63 15.11 0.82
C ALA A 235 10.81 14.30 1.85
N TYR A 236 11.21 14.33 3.12
CA TYR A 236 10.63 13.49 4.19
C TYR A 236 9.12 13.67 4.41
N GLY A 237 8.53 14.76 3.94
CA GLY A 237 7.08 14.94 3.95
C GLY A 237 6.26 13.92 3.12
N PHE A 238 6.93 13.08 2.32
CA PHE A 238 6.28 11.96 1.61
C PHE A 238 6.20 10.66 2.44
N TRP A 239 6.77 10.65 3.66
CA TRP A 239 6.84 9.43 4.49
C TRP A 239 5.91 9.42 5.71
#